data_ab2d6139f93aff0021ed6205c79c291d
#
_entry.id   ab2d6139f93aff0021ed6205c79c291d
#
_cell.length_a   1.000
_cell.length_b   1.000
_cell.length_c   1.000
_cell.angle_alpha   90.00
_cell.angle_beta   90.00
_cell.angle_gamma   90.00
#
_symmetry.space_group_name_H-M   'P 1'
#
loop_
_entity.id
_entity.type
_entity.pdbx_description
1 polymer ?
#
loop_
_entity_poly.entity_id
_entity_poly.type
_entity_poly.pdbx_seq_one_letter_code
_entity_poly.pdbx_strand_id
1 'polypeptide(L)'
;FAAVEMAPRDPILGLTEAFNADPRSTKVNLGVGVYFDDNGKIPLLAAVKAAEETRLKAAPPRGYQPIEGPVAYNQAVQNLLLGKDSPLLANGQVITAQALGGTGALKIGADYLKRLLPEAKVYISDPSWENHRALFEAAGFAVENYPYYDATTRGVNFSGMKACLNGLPSGSIIVLHACCHNPTGADLTDAQWGEVVEACRARGLVPFLDMAYQGFADGIDQDAVAVRAFSASGLQFFVSSSFSKSFSLYGERVGALSIVTAGKEESARVLSQLKRVIRTNYSNPPIHGGALVAAVLA
;
A
#
# COMPACT_ATOMS: atom_id res chain seq x y z
N PHE A 1 28.17 -22.12 5.23
CA PHE A 1 26.79 -22.15 4.73
C PHE A 1 26.14 -23.53 4.83
N ALA A 2 26.82 -24.54 5.41
CA ALA A 2 26.32 -25.91 5.54
C ALA A 2 25.04 -26.03 6.40
N ALA A 3 24.77 -25.06 7.28
CA ALA A 3 23.58 -25.01 8.13
C ALA A 3 22.39 -24.27 7.48
N VAL A 4 22.53 -23.77 6.23
CA VAL A 4 21.45 -23.09 5.55
C VAL A 4 20.45 -24.11 5.00
N GLU A 5 19.24 -24.06 5.51
CA GLU A 5 18.15 -24.88 5.02
C GLU A 5 17.55 -24.29 3.73
N MET A 6 17.04 -25.17 2.87
CA MET A 6 16.31 -24.74 1.66
C MET A 6 14.98 -24.09 2.07
N ALA A 7 14.78 -22.85 1.67
CA ALA A 7 13.50 -22.19 1.88
C ALA A 7 12.39 -22.88 1.07
N PRO A 8 11.13 -22.88 1.54
CA PRO A 8 9.99 -23.30 0.74
C PRO A 8 9.87 -22.45 -0.52
N ARG A 9 9.31 -23.01 -1.59
CA ARG A 9 9.01 -22.24 -2.79
C ARG A 9 8.00 -21.15 -2.48
N ASP A 10 8.17 -19.99 -3.11
CA ASP A 10 7.17 -18.92 -3.03
C ASP A 10 5.80 -19.45 -3.51
N PRO A 11 4.72 -19.27 -2.74
CA PRO A 11 3.42 -19.87 -3.06
C PRO A 11 2.79 -19.31 -4.34
N ILE A 12 3.14 -18.08 -4.73
CA ILE A 12 2.59 -17.43 -5.94
C ILE A 12 3.52 -17.60 -7.14
N LEU A 13 4.80 -17.26 -7.00
CA LEU A 13 5.77 -17.38 -8.10
C LEU A 13 6.03 -18.84 -8.50
N GLY A 14 6.00 -19.77 -7.53
CA GLY A 14 6.10 -21.20 -7.78
C GLY A 14 4.96 -21.76 -8.65
N LEU A 15 3.76 -21.15 -8.63
CA LEU A 15 2.65 -21.52 -9.52
C LEU A 15 2.95 -21.20 -10.99
N THR A 16 3.66 -20.11 -11.26
CA THR A 16 4.07 -19.78 -12.64
C THR A 16 5.03 -20.81 -13.21
N GLU A 17 5.97 -21.33 -12.41
CA GLU A 17 6.85 -22.41 -12.82
C GLU A 17 6.06 -23.70 -13.13
N ALA A 18 5.11 -24.07 -12.26
CA ALA A 18 4.24 -25.23 -12.45
C ALA A 18 3.34 -25.07 -13.69
N PHE A 19 2.76 -23.87 -13.89
CA PHE A 19 2.00 -23.56 -15.08
C PHE A 19 2.82 -23.71 -16.36
N ASN A 20 4.04 -23.20 -16.40
CA ASN A 20 4.91 -23.32 -17.57
C ASN A 20 5.32 -24.76 -17.86
N ALA A 21 5.52 -25.58 -16.83
CA ALA A 21 5.87 -27.00 -16.97
C ALA A 21 4.68 -27.89 -17.35
N ASP A 22 3.44 -27.45 -17.17
CA ASP A 22 2.24 -28.20 -17.54
C ASP A 22 2.08 -28.26 -19.07
N PRO A 23 2.07 -29.44 -19.70
CA PRO A 23 1.97 -29.59 -21.16
C PRO A 23 0.55 -29.36 -21.73
N ARG A 24 -0.49 -29.24 -20.88
CA ARG A 24 -1.88 -29.10 -21.33
C ARG A 24 -2.12 -27.76 -22.02
N SER A 25 -2.82 -27.77 -23.15
CA SER A 25 -3.20 -26.56 -23.90
C SER A 25 -4.36 -25.76 -23.26
N THR A 26 -5.17 -26.44 -22.44
CA THR A 26 -6.39 -25.87 -21.82
C THR A 26 -6.12 -25.35 -20.40
N LYS A 27 -4.97 -24.72 -20.20
CA LYS A 27 -4.57 -24.18 -18.89
C LYS A 27 -4.70 -22.65 -18.86
N VAL A 28 -5.07 -22.11 -17.69
CA VAL A 28 -5.14 -20.66 -17.43
C VAL A 28 -4.25 -20.35 -16.24
N ASN A 29 -3.39 -19.32 -16.38
CA ASN A 29 -2.55 -18.86 -15.28
C ASN A 29 -3.33 -17.87 -14.41
N LEU A 30 -3.63 -18.27 -13.18
CA LEU A 30 -4.27 -17.42 -12.16
C LEU A 30 -3.33 -17.12 -10.98
N GLY A 31 -2.03 -17.39 -11.13
CA GLY A 31 -1.05 -17.25 -10.05
C GLY A 31 -0.69 -15.81 -9.72
N VAL A 32 -0.47 -14.97 -10.72
CA VAL A 32 -0.05 -13.58 -10.52
C VAL A 32 -1.20 -12.64 -10.89
N GLY A 33 -1.55 -11.73 -9.96
CA GLY A 33 -2.60 -10.73 -10.16
C GLY A 33 -2.16 -9.59 -11.09
N VAL A 34 -2.20 -9.85 -12.39
CA VAL A 34 -1.90 -8.89 -13.46
C VAL A 34 -3.12 -8.78 -14.36
N TYR A 35 -3.48 -7.56 -14.77
CA TYR A 35 -4.56 -7.36 -15.74
C TYR A 35 -4.08 -7.73 -17.14
N PHE A 36 -4.85 -8.57 -17.81
CA PHE A 36 -4.66 -8.92 -19.22
C PHE A 36 -5.86 -8.44 -20.04
N ASP A 37 -5.59 -7.90 -21.23
CA ASP A 37 -6.62 -7.58 -22.22
C ASP A 37 -7.20 -8.85 -22.88
N ASP A 38 -8.18 -8.68 -23.76
CA ASP A 38 -8.83 -9.79 -24.47
C ASP A 38 -7.88 -10.58 -25.38
N ASN A 39 -6.69 -10.05 -25.68
CA ASN A 39 -5.62 -10.71 -26.43
C ASN A 39 -4.58 -11.38 -25.53
N GLY A 40 -4.80 -11.41 -24.22
CA GLY A 40 -3.87 -11.98 -23.25
C GLY A 40 -2.58 -11.16 -23.06
N LYS A 41 -2.62 -9.86 -23.34
CA LYS A 41 -1.49 -8.95 -23.17
C LYS A 41 -1.73 -7.98 -22.02
N ILE A 42 -0.66 -7.57 -21.35
CA ILE A 42 -0.71 -6.47 -20.38
C ILE A 42 -0.77 -5.17 -21.18
N PRO A 43 -1.87 -4.37 -21.06
CA PRO A 43 -1.99 -3.13 -21.81
C PRO A 43 -1.02 -2.07 -21.26
N LEU A 44 -0.42 -1.32 -22.16
CA LEU A 44 0.24 -0.06 -21.81
C LEU A 44 -0.82 1.07 -21.90
N LEU A 45 -1.04 1.75 -20.78
CA LEU A 45 -1.99 2.85 -20.72
C LEU A 45 -1.55 4.02 -21.62
N ALA A 46 -2.49 4.61 -22.36
CA ALA A 46 -2.18 5.71 -23.28
C ALA A 46 -1.53 6.91 -22.56
N ALA A 47 -1.99 7.24 -21.34
CA ALA A 47 -1.40 8.31 -20.54
C ALA A 47 0.05 8.02 -20.13
N VAL A 48 0.34 6.77 -19.76
CA VAL A 48 1.70 6.34 -19.43
C VAL A 48 2.61 6.41 -20.64
N LYS A 49 2.15 5.92 -21.81
CA LYS A 49 2.90 6.01 -23.07
C LYS A 49 3.23 7.45 -23.44
N ALA A 50 2.27 8.36 -23.33
CA ALA A 50 2.49 9.78 -23.61
C ALA A 50 3.52 10.41 -22.65
N ALA A 51 3.48 10.04 -21.38
CA ALA A 51 4.46 10.47 -20.39
C ALA A 51 5.87 9.94 -20.71
N GLU A 52 6.00 8.68 -21.12
CA GLU A 52 7.26 8.09 -21.56
C GLU A 52 7.85 8.81 -22.78
N GLU A 53 7.04 9.05 -23.81
CA GLU A 53 7.46 9.77 -25.02
C GLU A 53 7.94 11.19 -24.70
N THR A 54 7.23 11.90 -23.84
CA THR A 54 7.60 13.24 -23.38
C THR A 54 8.94 13.21 -22.63
N ARG A 55 9.09 12.25 -21.71
CA ARG A 55 10.32 12.09 -20.94
C ARG A 55 11.51 11.71 -21.83
N LEU A 56 11.30 10.84 -22.81
CA LEU A 56 12.35 10.46 -23.76
C LEU A 56 12.87 11.67 -24.55
N LYS A 57 11.95 12.52 -25.05
CA LYS A 57 12.28 13.77 -25.77
C LYS A 57 13.03 14.75 -24.88
N ALA A 58 12.64 14.90 -23.64
CA ALA A 58 13.29 15.81 -22.70
C ALA A 58 14.69 15.35 -22.25
N ALA A 59 14.97 14.05 -22.33
CA ALA A 59 16.26 13.42 -21.97
C ALA A 59 16.87 13.97 -20.65
N PRO A 60 16.11 14.02 -19.53
CA PRO A 60 16.59 14.63 -18.29
C PRO A 60 17.79 13.86 -17.71
N PRO A 61 18.65 14.51 -16.93
CA PRO A 61 19.77 13.87 -16.26
C PRO A 61 19.28 12.81 -15.26
N ARG A 62 20.12 11.80 -15.00
CA ARG A 62 19.80 10.64 -14.15
C ARG A 62 20.57 10.66 -12.83
N GLY A 63 20.60 11.82 -12.15
CA GLY A 63 21.21 11.96 -10.83
C GLY A 63 20.41 11.25 -9.73
N TYR A 64 21.02 11.08 -8.57
CA TYR A 64 20.32 10.54 -7.41
C TYR A 64 19.14 11.43 -7.01
N GLN A 65 18.03 10.79 -6.64
CA GLN A 65 16.86 11.48 -6.12
C GLN A 65 17.04 11.86 -4.64
N PRO A 66 16.24 12.82 -4.11
CA PRO A 66 16.07 12.96 -2.67
C PRO A 66 15.67 11.61 -2.03
N ILE A 67 16.05 11.40 -0.77
CA ILE A 67 15.78 10.13 -0.06
C ILE A 67 14.29 9.81 -0.05
N GLU A 68 13.44 10.81 0.12
CA GLU A 68 11.98 10.70 0.09
C GLU A 68 11.37 10.72 -1.32
N GLY A 69 12.18 10.87 -2.36
CA GLY A 69 11.71 11.04 -3.73
C GLY A 69 11.40 12.48 -4.12
N PRO A 70 11.05 12.74 -5.39
CA PRO A 70 10.78 14.09 -5.91
C PRO A 70 9.55 14.72 -5.28
N VAL A 71 9.61 16.02 -5.02
CA VAL A 71 8.48 16.80 -4.49
C VAL A 71 7.24 16.67 -5.37
N ALA A 72 7.38 16.79 -6.69
CA ALA A 72 6.26 16.68 -7.62
C ALA A 72 5.54 15.33 -7.53
N TYR A 73 6.29 14.23 -7.40
CA TYR A 73 5.71 12.89 -7.19
C TYR A 73 4.95 12.81 -5.87
N ASN A 74 5.58 13.24 -4.79
CA ASN A 74 4.98 13.17 -3.46
C ASN A 74 3.70 14.00 -3.36
N GLN A 75 3.68 15.20 -3.94
CA GLN A 75 2.48 16.05 -4.01
C GLN A 75 1.37 15.42 -4.87
N ALA A 76 1.73 14.84 -6.02
CA ALA A 76 0.76 14.16 -6.87
C ALA A 76 0.07 12.99 -6.14
N VAL A 77 0.84 12.18 -5.41
CA VAL A 77 0.30 11.09 -4.56
C VAL A 77 -0.60 11.64 -3.45
N GLN A 78 -0.18 12.68 -2.75
CA GLN A 78 -0.98 13.32 -1.72
C GLN A 78 -2.32 13.83 -2.26
N ASN A 79 -2.30 14.50 -3.41
CA ASN A 79 -3.50 15.01 -4.07
C ASN A 79 -4.45 13.87 -4.50
N LEU A 80 -3.90 12.76 -4.98
CA LEU A 80 -4.67 11.59 -5.37
C LEU A 80 -5.40 10.95 -4.17
N LEU A 81 -4.71 10.80 -3.05
CA LEU A 81 -5.26 10.17 -1.84
C LEU A 81 -6.27 11.05 -1.12
N LEU A 82 -5.93 12.32 -0.93
CA LEU A 82 -6.62 13.22 0.02
C LEU A 82 -7.51 14.26 -0.67
N GLY A 83 -7.32 14.46 -1.97
CA GLY A 83 -7.89 15.59 -2.69
C GLY A 83 -7.02 16.85 -2.57
N LYS A 84 -6.98 17.64 -3.64
CA LYS A 84 -6.13 18.86 -3.74
C LYS A 84 -6.42 19.90 -2.65
N ASP A 85 -7.68 19.98 -2.22
CA ASP A 85 -8.14 20.98 -1.25
C ASP A 85 -8.15 20.46 0.20
N SER A 86 -7.50 19.32 0.46
CA SER A 86 -7.46 18.75 1.80
C SER A 86 -6.77 19.69 2.79
N PRO A 87 -7.41 20.01 3.93
CA PRO A 87 -6.82 20.86 4.96
C PRO A 87 -5.54 20.24 5.57
N LEU A 88 -5.40 18.93 5.55
CA LEU A 88 -4.20 18.24 6.03
C LEU A 88 -2.97 18.61 5.21
N LEU A 89 -3.14 18.80 3.88
CA LEU A 89 -2.06 19.25 3.00
C LEU A 89 -1.70 20.70 3.27
N ALA A 90 -2.69 21.57 3.36
CA ALA A 90 -2.48 23.00 3.65
C ALA A 90 -1.78 23.21 5.00
N ASN A 91 -2.09 22.38 6.00
CA ASN A 91 -1.52 22.45 7.34
C ASN A 91 -0.17 21.74 7.47
N GLY A 92 0.34 21.11 6.40
CA GLY A 92 1.61 20.37 6.42
C GLY A 92 1.59 19.13 7.32
N GLN A 93 0.43 18.52 7.48
CA GLN A 93 0.21 17.32 8.32
C GLN A 93 0.49 16.00 7.62
N VAL A 94 0.88 16.04 6.35
CA VAL A 94 1.10 14.83 5.52
C VAL A 94 2.52 14.82 5.02
N ILE A 95 3.19 13.71 5.25
CA ILE A 95 4.45 13.38 4.59
C ILE A 95 4.23 12.23 3.62
N THR A 96 4.96 12.24 2.52
CA THR A 96 4.96 11.15 1.54
C THR A 96 6.39 10.88 1.11
N ALA A 97 6.71 9.60 0.96
CA ALA A 97 7.98 9.14 0.42
C ALA A 97 7.73 8.12 -0.69
N GLN A 98 8.38 8.33 -1.84
CA GLN A 98 8.39 7.35 -2.92
C GLN A 98 9.04 6.05 -2.44
N ALA A 99 8.45 4.91 -2.79
CA ALA A 99 8.89 3.60 -2.37
C ALA A 99 8.95 2.60 -3.55
N LEU A 100 9.57 1.44 -3.31
CA LEU A 100 9.71 0.36 -4.29
C LEU A 100 8.40 -0.45 -4.42
N GLY A 101 7.39 0.15 -5.04
CA GLY A 101 6.03 -0.38 -5.09
C GLY A 101 5.32 -0.31 -3.74
N GLY A 102 4.12 -0.87 -3.66
CA GLY A 102 3.36 -0.99 -2.41
C GLY A 102 4.11 -1.83 -1.36
N THR A 103 4.73 -2.92 -1.78
CA THR A 103 5.57 -3.76 -0.88
C THR A 103 6.68 -2.96 -0.21
N GLY A 104 7.39 -2.12 -0.97
CA GLY A 104 8.42 -1.25 -0.41
C GLY A 104 7.85 -0.20 0.55
N ALA A 105 6.65 0.34 0.25
CA ALA A 105 5.96 1.29 1.12
C ALA A 105 5.57 0.65 2.45
N LEU A 106 4.95 -0.55 2.41
CA LEU A 106 4.64 -1.33 3.61
C LEU A 106 5.89 -1.64 4.42
N LYS A 107 6.98 -2.07 3.75
CA LYS A 107 8.23 -2.44 4.43
C LYS A 107 8.87 -1.28 5.17
N ILE A 108 9.04 -0.12 4.53
CA ILE A 108 9.62 1.05 5.21
C ILE A 108 8.72 1.56 6.32
N GLY A 109 7.39 1.45 6.16
CA GLY A 109 6.41 1.76 7.21
C GLY A 109 6.52 0.81 8.40
N ALA A 110 6.61 -0.51 8.14
CA ALA A 110 6.79 -1.53 9.16
C ALA A 110 8.10 -1.34 9.94
N ASP A 111 9.21 -1.13 9.24
CA ASP A 111 10.52 -0.89 9.87
C ASP A 111 10.53 0.39 10.70
N TYR A 112 9.84 1.44 10.24
CA TYR A 112 9.67 2.67 10.99
C TYR A 112 8.81 2.44 12.25
N LEU A 113 7.66 1.78 12.10
CA LEU A 113 6.76 1.45 13.22
C LEU A 113 7.44 0.56 14.27
N LYS A 114 8.29 -0.40 13.86
CA LYS A 114 9.01 -1.24 14.81
C LYS A 114 9.97 -0.45 15.69
N ARG A 115 10.57 0.62 15.17
CA ARG A 115 11.41 1.54 15.98
C ARG A 115 10.58 2.40 16.93
N LEU A 116 9.36 2.76 16.52
CA LEU A 116 8.47 3.62 17.29
C LEU A 116 7.70 2.84 18.36
N LEU A 117 7.23 1.65 18.01
CA LEU A 117 6.34 0.80 18.80
C LEU A 117 6.90 -0.64 18.87
N PRO A 118 8.05 -0.87 19.53
CA PRO A 118 8.76 -2.15 19.47
C PRO A 118 7.95 -3.33 20.02
N GLU A 119 7.03 -3.10 20.95
CA GLU A 119 6.22 -4.15 21.59
C GLU A 119 4.82 -4.31 20.98
N ALA A 120 4.47 -3.47 19.98
CA ALA A 120 3.17 -3.56 19.33
C ALA A 120 3.00 -4.88 18.60
N LYS A 121 1.76 -5.35 18.55
CA LYS A 121 1.35 -6.43 17.63
C LYS A 121 0.69 -5.84 16.39
N VAL A 122 0.81 -6.57 15.28
CA VAL A 122 0.16 -6.23 14.02
C VAL A 122 -1.00 -7.18 13.79
N TYR A 123 -2.13 -6.64 13.39
CA TYR A 123 -3.33 -7.38 13.05
C TYR A 123 -3.67 -7.20 11.58
N ILE A 124 -3.84 -8.31 10.88
CA ILE A 124 -4.21 -8.37 9.46
C ILE A 124 -5.56 -9.06 9.29
N SER A 125 -6.25 -8.83 8.18
CA SER A 125 -7.53 -9.50 7.90
C SER A 125 -7.35 -11.03 7.72
N ASP A 126 -8.41 -11.78 8.00
CA ASP A 126 -8.47 -13.21 7.70
C ASP A 126 -9.57 -13.47 6.65
N PRO A 127 -9.19 -13.89 5.41
CA PRO A 127 -7.83 -13.93 4.87
C PRO A 127 -7.25 -12.55 4.55
N SER A 128 -5.96 -12.50 4.25
CA SER A 128 -5.24 -11.31 3.79
C SER A 128 -4.33 -11.65 2.62
N TRP A 129 -3.79 -10.63 1.96
CA TRP A 129 -2.66 -10.83 1.06
C TRP A 129 -1.49 -11.46 1.84
N GLU A 130 -1.02 -12.62 1.38
CA GLU A 130 -0.06 -13.46 2.13
C GLU A 130 1.22 -12.70 2.54
N ASN A 131 1.64 -11.74 1.71
CA ASN A 131 2.85 -10.99 1.98
C ASN A 131 2.71 -9.98 3.14
N HIS A 132 1.49 -9.61 3.56
CA HIS A 132 1.31 -8.78 4.76
C HIS A 132 1.95 -9.42 5.98
N ARG A 133 1.63 -10.70 6.24
CA ARG A 133 2.22 -11.43 7.37
C ARG A 133 3.74 -11.49 7.28
N ALA A 134 4.26 -11.98 6.16
CA ALA A 134 5.69 -12.16 5.95
C ALA A 134 6.48 -10.85 6.12
N LEU A 135 5.92 -9.74 5.62
CA LEU A 135 6.55 -8.43 5.66
C LEU A 135 6.64 -7.86 7.08
N PHE A 136 5.55 -7.93 7.85
CA PHE A 136 5.55 -7.43 9.22
C PHE A 136 6.33 -8.34 10.17
N GLU A 137 6.29 -9.66 9.98
CA GLU A 137 7.16 -10.61 10.71
C GLU A 137 8.64 -10.36 10.40
N ALA A 138 9.00 -10.10 9.12
CA ALA A 138 10.36 -9.73 8.74
C ALA A 138 10.81 -8.36 9.30
N ALA A 139 9.89 -7.50 9.70
CA ALA A 139 10.18 -6.29 10.46
C ALA A 139 10.31 -6.55 11.98
N GLY A 140 10.02 -7.78 12.44
CA GLY A 140 10.15 -8.20 13.84
C GLY A 140 8.86 -8.08 14.66
N PHE A 141 7.70 -7.95 14.04
CA PHE A 141 6.41 -7.93 14.72
C PHE A 141 5.83 -9.33 14.90
N ALA A 142 5.10 -9.54 16.00
CA ALA A 142 4.13 -10.61 16.10
C ALA A 142 2.89 -10.21 15.28
N VAL A 143 2.42 -11.09 14.38
CA VAL A 143 1.29 -10.85 13.50
C VAL A 143 0.14 -11.79 13.83
N GLU A 144 -1.02 -11.23 14.13
CA GLU A 144 -2.27 -11.92 14.42
C GLU A 144 -3.33 -11.58 13.38
N ASN A 145 -4.44 -12.32 13.36
CA ASN A 145 -5.54 -12.08 12.43
C ASN A 145 -6.74 -11.45 13.15
N TYR A 146 -7.50 -10.62 12.42
CA TYR A 146 -8.87 -10.27 12.78
C TYR A 146 -9.86 -10.87 11.80
N PRO A 147 -11.08 -11.27 12.24
CA PRO A 147 -12.12 -11.79 11.34
C PRO A 147 -12.46 -10.76 10.26
N TYR A 148 -12.53 -11.17 9.01
CA TYR A 148 -12.87 -10.27 7.91
C TYR A 148 -13.90 -10.87 6.95
N TYR A 149 -13.69 -12.09 6.46
CA TYR A 149 -14.52 -12.70 5.43
C TYR A 149 -15.44 -13.78 5.99
N ASP A 150 -16.69 -13.76 5.55
CA ASP A 150 -17.66 -14.82 5.78
C ASP A 150 -17.92 -15.59 4.48
N ALA A 151 -17.45 -16.83 4.41
CA ALA A 151 -17.62 -17.68 3.26
C ALA A 151 -19.09 -18.08 2.98
N THR A 152 -19.96 -18.01 4.01
CA THR A 152 -21.39 -18.36 3.87
C THR A 152 -22.12 -17.25 3.12
N THR A 153 -21.90 -16.00 3.51
CA THR A 153 -22.52 -14.84 2.87
C THR A 153 -21.72 -14.31 1.70
N ARG A 154 -20.47 -14.78 1.53
CA ARG A 154 -19.48 -14.28 0.57
C ARG A 154 -19.22 -12.77 0.71
N GLY A 155 -19.31 -12.27 1.93
CA GLY A 155 -19.19 -10.86 2.25
C GLY A 155 -18.28 -10.62 3.45
N VAL A 156 -18.30 -9.38 3.96
CA VAL A 156 -17.52 -9.02 5.14
C VAL A 156 -18.20 -9.49 6.41
N ASN A 157 -17.49 -10.22 7.26
CA ASN A 157 -17.89 -10.50 8.65
C ASN A 157 -17.66 -9.25 9.52
N PHE A 158 -18.41 -8.19 9.24
CA PHE A 158 -18.20 -6.91 9.89
C PHE A 158 -18.42 -6.95 11.41
N SER A 159 -19.38 -7.72 11.89
CA SER A 159 -19.63 -7.87 13.33
C SER A 159 -18.45 -8.50 14.05
N GLY A 160 -17.85 -9.55 13.48
CA GLY A 160 -16.65 -10.19 13.99
C GLY A 160 -15.43 -9.27 13.96
N MET A 161 -15.23 -8.56 12.83
CA MET A 161 -14.17 -7.56 12.70
C MET A 161 -14.29 -6.48 13.78
N LYS A 162 -15.45 -5.85 13.90
CA LYS A 162 -15.71 -4.77 14.88
C LYS A 162 -15.52 -5.24 16.32
N ALA A 163 -16.03 -6.43 16.66
CA ALA A 163 -15.84 -7.01 18.00
C ALA A 163 -14.35 -7.22 18.30
N CYS A 164 -13.58 -7.74 17.34
CA CYS A 164 -12.13 -7.90 17.47
C CYS A 164 -11.45 -6.54 17.70
N LEU A 165 -11.66 -5.55 16.82
CA LEU A 165 -11.04 -4.23 16.94
C LEU A 165 -11.31 -3.58 18.30
N ASN A 166 -12.54 -3.69 18.80
CA ASN A 166 -12.92 -3.14 20.13
C ASN A 166 -12.25 -3.87 21.30
N GLY A 167 -11.74 -5.07 21.10
CA GLY A 167 -11.02 -5.85 22.12
C GLY A 167 -9.51 -5.63 22.14
N LEU A 168 -8.93 -4.99 21.10
CA LEU A 168 -7.49 -4.89 20.95
C LEU A 168 -6.86 -3.92 21.98
N PRO A 169 -5.61 -4.20 22.40
CA PRO A 169 -4.83 -3.27 23.21
C PRO A 169 -4.52 -1.97 22.46
N SER A 170 -4.45 -0.86 23.20
CA SER A 170 -3.98 0.42 22.64
C SER A 170 -2.56 0.27 22.07
N GLY A 171 -2.30 0.97 20.95
CA GLY A 171 -1.04 0.87 20.22
C GLY A 171 -0.93 -0.32 19.27
N SER A 172 -1.94 -1.20 19.21
CA SER A 172 -1.99 -2.27 18.19
C SER A 172 -2.04 -1.67 16.79
N ILE A 173 -1.27 -2.24 15.87
CA ILE A 173 -1.22 -1.81 14.46
C ILE A 173 -2.26 -2.62 13.68
N ILE A 174 -3.14 -1.95 12.94
CA ILE A 174 -4.18 -2.59 12.14
C ILE A 174 -3.92 -2.35 10.67
N VAL A 175 -3.64 -3.41 9.91
CA VAL A 175 -3.51 -3.35 8.46
C VAL A 175 -4.88 -3.51 7.83
N LEU A 176 -5.27 -2.54 7.02
CA LEU A 176 -6.58 -2.43 6.40
C LEU A 176 -6.43 -2.28 4.88
N HIS A 177 -7.02 -3.16 4.08
CA HIS A 177 -7.14 -2.91 2.66
C HIS A 177 -8.12 -1.76 2.44
N ALA A 178 -7.67 -0.69 1.80
CA ALA A 178 -8.48 0.52 1.63
C ALA A 178 -9.60 0.36 0.60
N CYS A 179 -9.40 -0.47 -0.42
CA CYS A 179 -10.37 -0.88 -1.43
C CYS A 179 -9.91 -2.19 -2.08
N CYS A 180 -10.80 -2.88 -2.78
CA CYS A 180 -10.54 -4.11 -3.53
C CYS A 180 -9.77 -5.14 -2.70
N HIS A 181 -10.35 -5.57 -1.59
CA HIS A 181 -9.72 -6.45 -0.61
C HIS A 181 -9.13 -7.72 -1.26
N ASN A 182 -7.84 -7.92 -1.10
CA ASN A 182 -7.14 -9.10 -1.62
C ASN A 182 -6.98 -10.16 -0.51
N PRO A 183 -7.54 -11.41 -0.65
CA PRO A 183 -7.99 -12.02 -1.91
C PRO A 183 -9.52 -12.02 -2.13
N THR A 184 -10.33 -11.47 -1.24
CA THR A 184 -11.78 -11.76 -1.21
C THR A 184 -12.62 -10.94 -2.17
N GLY A 185 -12.17 -9.74 -2.54
CA GLY A 185 -12.96 -8.77 -3.29
C GLY A 185 -14.18 -8.23 -2.53
N ALA A 186 -14.30 -8.51 -1.23
CA ALA A 186 -15.37 -8.00 -0.38
C ALA A 186 -14.87 -6.77 0.38
N ASP A 187 -15.49 -5.62 0.15
CA ASP A 187 -15.09 -4.34 0.73
C ASP A 187 -16.08 -3.84 1.78
N LEU A 188 -15.60 -2.98 2.67
CA LEU A 188 -16.42 -2.28 3.66
C LEU A 188 -17.24 -1.18 2.98
N THR A 189 -18.47 -0.98 3.44
CA THR A 189 -19.27 0.19 3.06
C THR A 189 -18.75 1.47 3.73
N ASP A 190 -19.15 2.64 3.23
CA ASP A 190 -18.80 3.93 3.81
C ASP A 190 -19.20 4.03 5.29
N ALA A 191 -20.40 3.53 5.63
CA ALA A 191 -20.87 3.48 7.02
C ALA A 191 -19.96 2.61 7.90
N GLN A 192 -19.54 1.45 7.39
CA GLN A 192 -18.64 0.54 8.11
C GLN A 192 -17.24 1.17 8.29
N TRP A 193 -16.74 1.92 7.31
CA TRP A 193 -15.52 2.69 7.47
C TRP A 193 -15.60 3.70 8.61
N GLY A 194 -16.75 4.40 8.75
CA GLY A 194 -16.99 5.28 9.88
C GLY A 194 -16.89 4.54 11.23
N GLU A 195 -17.46 3.33 11.32
CA GLU A 195 -17.40 2.51 12.54
C GLU A 195 -15.98 1.98 12.83
N VAL A 196 -15.19 1.64 11.79
CA VAL A 196 -13.78 1.24 11.95
C VAL A 196 -12.95 2.41 12.47
N VAL A 197 -13.16 3.61 11.93
CA VAL A 197 -12.51 4.84 12.42
C VAL A 197 -12.79 5.07 13.90
N GLU A 198 -14.06 4.95 14.31
CA GLU A 198 -14.43 5.12 15.72
C GLU A 198 -13.82 4.04 16.62
N ALA A 199 -13.78 2.78 16.18
CA ALA A 199 -13.09 1.72 16.91
C ALA A 199 -11.58 2.01 17.07
N CYS A 200 -10.92 2.46 16.00
CA CYS A 200 -9.50 2.85 16.04
C CYS A 200 -9.28 3.99 17.04
N ARG A 201 -10.16 5.01 17.03
CA ARG A 201 -10.09 6.14 17.96
C ARG A 201 -10.29 5.69 19.41
N ALA A 202 -11.38 4.96 19.68
CA ALA A 202 -11.75 4.53 21.02
C ALA A 202 -10.72 3.63 21.67
N ARG A 203 -10.01 2.84 20.87
CA ARG A 203 -8.99 1.90 21.34
C ARG A 203 -7.56 2.41 21.23
N GLY A 204 -7.33 3.57 20.60
CA GLY A 204 -5.98 4.08 20.35
C GLY A 204 -5.16 3.15 19.45
N LEU A 205 -5.78 2.61 18.40
CA LEU A 205 -5.13 1.74 17.42
C LEU A 205 -4.34 2.58 16.41
N VAL A 206 -3.35 1.98 15.76
CA VAL A 206 -2.52 2.59 14.72
C VAL A 206 -2.96 2.04 13.36
N PRO A 207 -3.74 2.79 12.58
CA PRO A 207 -4.21 2.34 11.26
C PRO A 207 -3.09 2.39 10.22
N PHE A 208 -2.96 1.31 9.46
CA PHE A 208 -2.10 1.22 8.29
C PHE A 208 -2.94 0.74 7.10
N LEU A 209 -3.33 1.66 6.24
CA LEU A 209 -4.13 1.38 5.06
C LEU A 209 -3.23 0.93 3.91
N ASP A 210 -3.62 -0.14 3.21
CA ASP A 210 -2.97 -0.60 1.98
C ASP A 210 -3.86 -0.29 0.77
N MET A 211 -3.38 0.59 -0.11
CA MET A 211 -4.07 1.08 -1.30
C MET A 211 -3.37 0.57 -2.56
N ALA A 212 -3.59 -0.70 -2.90
CA ALA A 212 -2.97 -1.32 -4.07
C ALA A 212 -3.81 -1.15 -5.36
N TYR A 213 -5.09 -0.84 -5.26
CA TYR A 213 -6.06 -0.97 -6.35
C TYR A 213 -6.94 0.27 -6.54
N GLN A 214 -6.49 1.46 -6.16
CA GLN A 214 -7.28 2.69 -6.36
C GLN A 214 -7.66 2.87 -7.83
N GLY A 215 -8.96 3.01 -8.10
CA GLY A 215 -9.55 3.13 -9.44
C GLY A 215 -10.08 1.81 -10.03
N PHE A 216 -10.02 0.69 -9.31
CA PHE A 216 -10.47 -0.62 -9.79
C PHE A 216 -11.86 -1.04 -9.28
N ALA A 217 -12.39 -0.42 -8.23
CA ALA A 217 -13.75 -0.70 -7.75
C ALA A 217 -14.76 0.26 -8.39
N ASP A 218 -15.08 1.36 -7.72
CA ASP A 218 -16.11 2.30 -8.13
C ASP A 218 -15.55 3.56 -8.82
N GLY A 219 -14.25 3.80 -8.71
CA GLY A 219 -13.57 4.95 -9.31
C GLY A 219 -12.44 5.49 -8.45
N ILE A 220 -11.63 6.36 -9.04
CA ILE A 220 -10.42 6.90 -8.39
C ILE A 220 -10.75 7.63 -7.09
N ASP A 221 -11.82 8.43 -7.08
CA ASP A 221 -12.24 9.20 -5.91
C ASP A 221 -13.02 8.36 -4.92
N GLN A 222 -13.88 7.47 -5.40
CA GLN A 222 -14.70 6.58 -4.58
C GLN A 222 -13.84 5.57 -3.81
N ASP A 223 -12.84 5.01 -4.46
CA ASP A 223 -11.92 4.05 -3.83
C ASP A 223 -11.04 4.67 -2.74
N ALA A 224 -10.96 6.00 -2.67
CA ALA A 224 -10.26 6.71 -1.60
C ALA A 224 -11.12 6.95 -0.34
N VAL A 225 -12.36 6.47 -0.27
CA VAL A 225 -13.30 6.71 0.83
C VAL A 225 -12.70 6.35 2.20
N ALA A 226 -12.02 5.22 2.31
CA ALA A 226 -11.34 4.81 3.54
C ALA A 226 -10.31 5.84 4.01
N VAL A 227 -9.42 6.26 3.11
CA VAL A 227 -8.39 7.26 3.41
C VAL A 227 -9.03 8.58 3.84
N ARG A 228 -10.09 9.01 3.15
CA ARG A 228 -10.81 10.25 3.45
C ARG A 228 -11.55 10.19 4.79
N ALA A 229 -12.14 9.04 5.14
CA ALA A 229 -12.77 8.84 6.45
C ALA A 229 -11.75 8.99 7.60
N PHE A 230 -10.58 8.36 7.48
CA PHE A 230 -9.50 8.54 8.44
C PHE A 230 -8.97 9.98 8.44
N SER A 231 -8.85 10.63 7.29
CA SER A 231 -8.40 12.04 7.18
C SER A 231 -9.34 13.02 7.90
N ALA A 232 -10.64 12.80 7.79
CA ALA A 232 -11.64 13.62 8.47
C ALA A 232 -11.71 13.38 9.99
N SER A 233 -11.13 12.28 10.46
CA SER A 233 -11.23 11.85 11.85
C SER A 233 -10.28 12.55 12.82
N GLY A 234 -9.20 13.16 12.32
CA GLY A 234 -8.12 13.69 13.14
C GLY A 234 -7.16 12.62 13.69
N LEU A 235 -7.32 11.37 13.32
CA LEU A 235 -6.38 10.29 13.67
C LEU A 235 -5.10 10.40 12.84
N GLN A 236 -4.01 9.94 13.43
CA GLN A 236 -2.75 9.69 12.72
C GLN A 236 -2.81 8.30 12.11
N PHE A 237 -2.38 8.15 10.87
CA PHE A 237 -2.42 6.87 10.16
C PHE A 237 -1.41 6.80 9.01
N PHE A 238 -1.19 5.58 8.52
CA PHE A 238 -0.28 5.26 7.43
C PHE A 238 -1.08 4.83 6.20
N VAL A 239 -0.59 5.18 5.02
CA VAL A 239 -1.13 4.69 3.74
C VAL A 239 0.01 4.20 2.86
N SER A 240 -0.02 2.91 2.51
CA SER A 240 0.78 2.36 1.42
C SER A 240 0.01 2.52 0.11
N SER A 241 0.62 3.13 -0.90
CA SER A 241 0.05 3.23 -2.24
C SER A 241 0.90 2.48 -3.26
N SER A 242 0.25 1.84 -4.23
CA SER A 242 0.94 1.15 -5.33
C SER A 242 0.41 1.62 -6.67
N PHE A 243 1.32 1.86 -7.61
CA PHE A 243 1.00 2.17 -9.01
C PHE A 243 1.24 0.99 -9.95
N SER A 244 1.49 -0.19 -9.39
CA SER A 244 1.69 -1.42 -10.18
C SER A 244 0.47 -1.76 -11.02
N LYS A 245 -0.75 -1.70 -10.44
CA LYS A 245 -1.99 -2.07 -11.12
C LYS A 245 -2.62 -0.87 -11.82
N SER A 246 -2.91 0.20 -11.09
CA SER A 246 -3.63 1.37 -11.63
C SER A 246 -2.92 2.08 -12.79
N PHE A 247 -1.61 1.95 -12.89
CA PHE A 247 -0.80 2.50 -13.98
C PHE A 247 -0.19 1.44 -14.91
N SER A 248 -0.49 0.16 -14.71
CA SER A 248 0.19 -0.96 -15.40
C SER A 248 1.73 -0.92 -15.28
N LEU A 249 2.25 -0.37 -14.21
CA LEU A 249 3.68 -0.20 -13.95
C LEU A 249 4.24 -1.32 -13.04
N TYR A 250 3.81 -2.54 -13.24
CA TYR A 250 4.16 -3.70 -12.39
C TYR A 250 5.66 -3.87 -12.19
N GLY A 251 6.43 -3.79 -13.27
CA GLY A 251 7.88 -3.96 -13.29
C GLY A 251 8.68 -2.74 -12.84
N GLU A 252 8.08 -1.55 -12.83
CA GLU A 252 8.77 -0.30 -12.51
C GLU A 252 8.94 -0.06 -11.01
N ARG A 253 8.29 -0.87 -10.18
CA ARG A 253 8.39 -0.81 -8.73
C ARG A 253 8.11 0.59 -8.15
N VAL A 254 6.95 1.15 -8.48
CA VAL A 254 6.52 2.49 -8.06
C VAL A 254 5.39 2.41 -7.05
N GLY A 255 5.59 3.05 -5.91
CA GLY A 255 4.63 3.19 -4.84
C GLY A 255 5.01 4.35 -3.92
N ALA A 256 4.26 4.54 -2.86
CA ALA A 256 4.53 5.57 -1.86
C ALA A 256 4.05 5.16 -0.48
N LEU A 257 4.77 5.59 0.54
CA LEU A 257 4.27 5.63 1.91
C LEU A 257 3.87 7.05 2.25
N SER A 258 2.60 7.26 2.60
CA SER A 258 2.10 8.50 3.16
C SER A 258 1.77 8.32 4.63
N ILE A 259 2.10 9.32 5.46
CA ILE A 259 1.81 9.32 6.90
C ILE A 259 1.12 10.63 7.24
N VAL A 260 -0.05 10.54 7.86
CA VAL A 260 -0.78 11.67 8.42
C VAL A 260 -0.38 11.83 9.88
N THR A 261 0.01 13.05 10.26
CA THR A 261 0.54 13.40 11.57
C THR A 261 -0.34 14.47 12.25
N ALA A 262 -0.08 14.76 13.52
CA ALA A 262 -0.83 15.76 14.25
C ALA A 262 -0.53 17.21 13.81
N GLY A 263 0.61 17.45 13.15
CA GLY A 263 1.00 18.81 12.73
C GLY A 263 2.32 18.86 11.99
N LYS A 264 2.61 20.03 11.40
CA LYS A 264 3.78 20.27 10.56
C LYS A 264 5.12 19.96 11.25
N GLU A 265 5.27 20.28 12.51
CA GLU A 265 6.50 19.98 13.25
C GLU A 265 6.71 18.48 13.46
N GLU A 266 5.62 17.77 13.76
CA GLU A 266 5.65 16.31 13.86
C GLU A 266 5.96 15.67 12.52
N SER A 267 5.34 16.13 11.44
CA SER A 267 5.65 15.72 10.06
C SER A 267 7.16 15.81 9.79
N ALA A 268 7.80 16.91 10.16
CA ALA A 268 9.24 17.09 9.95
C ALA A 268 10.07 16.06 10.74
N ARG A 269 9.70 15.81 12.01
CA ARG A 269 10.37 14.79 12.84
C ARG A 269 10.18 13.38 12.28
N VAL A 270 8.95 13.01 11.93
CA VAL A 270 8.61 11.71 11.34
C VAL A 270 9.36 11.51 10.03
N LEU A 271 9.36 12.49 9.13
CA LEU A 271 10.10 12.41 7.86
C LEU A 271 11.60 12.21 8.08
N SER A 272 12.19 12.92 9.06
CA SER A 272 13.62 12.80 9.37
C SER A 272 14.01 11.37 9.77
N GLN A 273 13.17 10.69 10.56
CA GLN A 273 13.39 9.29 10.96
C GLN A 273 13.09 8.30 9.82
N LEU A 274 12.03 8.53 9.05
CA LEU A 274 11.69 7.72 7.89
C LEU A 274 12.83 7.74 6.85
N LYS A 275 13.46 8.90 6.61
CA LYS A 275 14.64 8.99 5.74
C LYS A 275 15.79 8.08 6.18
N ARG A 276 15.98 7.87 7.48
CA ARG A 276 17.00 6.93 7.98
C ARG A 276 16.66 5.48 7.64
N VAL A 277 15.37 5.11 7.70
CA VAL A 277 14.90 3.77 7.28
C VAL A 277 15.15 3.59 5.79
N ILE A 278 14.72 4.54 4.96
CA ILE A 278 14.90 4.51 3.51
C ILE A 278 16.40 4.43 3.14
N ARG A 279 17.22 5.29 3.77
CA ARG A 279 18.66 5.37 3.47
C ARG A 279 19.40 4.05 3.69
N THR A 280 19.00 3.26 4.70
CA THR A 280 19.61 1.97 5.02
C THR A 280 19.00 0.80 4.25
N ASN A 281 17.87 1.00 3.56
CA ASN A 281 17.18 -0.03 2.78
C ASN A 281 17.60 0.04 1.30
N TYR A 282 17.25 1.13 0.60
CA TYR A 282 17.54 1.32 -0.82
C TYR A 282 18.15 2.69 -1.18
N SER A 283 18.59 3.45 -0.17
CA SER A 283 19.27 4.76 -0.31
C SER A 283 18.34 5.89 -0.75
N ASN A 284 17.74 5.78 -1.91
CA ASN A 284 16.77 6.67 -2.53
C ASN A 284 16.01 5.93 -3.64
N PRO A 285 14.81 6.38 -4.02
CA PRO A 285 14.00 5.66 -4.99
C PRO A 285 14.51 5.82 -6.43
N PRO A 286 14.13 4.88 -7.35
CA PRO A 286 14.42 4.99 -8.76
C PRO A 286 13.61 6.12 -9.41
N ILE A 287 14.17 6.69 -10.51
CA ILE A 287 13.61 7.87 -11.15
C ILE A 287 12.41 7.55 -12.04
N HIS A 288 12.52 6.50 -12.88
CA HIS A 288 11.69 6.36 -14.09
C HIS A 288 10.21 6.27 -13.77
N GLY A 289 9.80 5.25 -13.03
CA GLY A 289 8.38 5.04 -12.73
C GLY A 289 7.73 6.19 -11.94
N GLY A 290 8.46 6.76 -10.96
CA GLY A 290 7.96 7.93 -10.21
C GLY A 290 7.75 9.16 -11.09
N ALA A 291 8.63 9.38 -12.07
CA ALA A 291 8.48 10.48 -13.02
C ALA A 291 7.27 10.30 -13.96
N LEU A 292 6.97 9.05 -14.36
CA LEU A 292 5.78 8.74 -15.17
C LEU A 292 4.50 9.01 -14.37
N VAL A 293 4.42 8.53 -13.14
CA VAL A 293 3.26 8.77 -12.26
C VAL A 293 3.07 10.27 -12.04
N ALA A 294 4.13 11.02 -11.71
CA ALA A 294 4.04 12.46 -11.55
C ALA A 294 3.54 13.18 -12.80
N ALA A 295 4.01 12.77 -13.99
CA ALA A 295 3.60 13.37 -15.25
C ALA A 295 2.14 13.06 -15.62
N VAL A 296 1.64 11.87 -15.30
CA VAL A 296 0.26 11.48 -15.57
C VAL A 296 -0.72 12.18 -14.61
N LEU A 297 -0.31 12.42 -13.37
CA LEU A 297 -1.15 13.04 -12.33
C LEU A 297 -1.06 14.58 -12.30
N ALA A 298 -0.17 15.19 -13.09
CA ALA A 298 -0.04 16.64 -13.21
C ALA A 298 -1.22 17.22 -13.99
#